data_1edb84de04cf26908cc69294247f3c2b
#
_entry.id   1edb84de04cf26908cc69294247f3c2b
#
_cell.length_a   1.000
_cell.length_b   1.000
_cell.length_c   1.000
_cell.angle_alpha   90.00
_cell.angle_beta   90.00
_cell.angle_gamma   90.00
#
_symmetry.space_group_name_H-M   'P 1'
#
loop_
_entity.id
_entity.type
_entity.pdbx_description
1 polymer ?
#
loop_
_entity_poly.entity_id
_entity_poly.type
_entity_poly.pdbx_seq_one_letter_code
_entity_poly.pdbx_strand_id
1 'polypeptide(L)'
;MLQDIVLATITPFDKQNKIDFKSNEKLLEFWRNGGINTFFICGTCGEMMSLSIDERKSLIDFYTQSKKDNEHICVHIGGTSVQNIIELANYSESKNADSVCIVTPNYYKISQEELIEYFSNILKNISNKEVYLYNIPQCTGLDLLPESLAKLSNEFEQIAGIKYSFFDFNRIHKYLYVNPKKIRVLSGTDHMLVGLISSGVKGIISGIGCVYPDIFINLLNAFKQHKQEEVMILQEFAIEIAEIMEYGYIPIFKEALAYKGFCEPYCRNPYQPMSDIQKKSLIEKLNSWEKRLNEAIN
;
A
#
# COMPACT_ATOMS: atom_id res chain seq x y z
N MET A 1 -3.24 14.83 -1.38
CA MET A 1 -3.33 14.08 -0.10
C MET A 1 -4.01 12.74 -0.31
N LEU A 2 -3.47 11.64 0.25
CA LEU A 2 -4.00 10.29 0.10
C LEU A 2 -5.41 10.14 0.69
N GLN A 3 -6.31 9.47 -0.04
CA GLN A 3 -7.67 9.15 0.38
C GLN A 3 -8.28 8.05 -0.49
N ASP A 4 -9.44 7.54 -0.08
CA ASP A 4 -10.21 6.52 -0.82
C ASP A 4 -9.40 5.23 -1.04
N ILE A 5 -9.25 4.79 -2.27
CA ILE A 5 -8.47 3.61 -2.60
C ILE A 5 -7.10 4.03 -3.15
N VAL A 6 -6.07 3.76 -2.38
CA VAL A 6 -4.67 3.93 -2.76
C VAL A 6 -4.10 2.55 -3.09
N LEU A 7 -3.50 2.38 -4.24
CA LEU A 7 -2.97 1.09 -4.66
C LEU A 7 -1.51 0.91 -4.20
N ALA A 8 -1.24 -0.10 -3.38
CA ALA A 8 0.13 -0.51 -3.04
C ALA A 8 0.69 -1.38 -4.15
N THR A 9 1.40 -0.78 -5.10
CA THR A 9 1.86 -1.47 -6.31
C THR A 9 2.84 -2.61 -6.03
N ILE A 10 2.74 -3.69 -6.80
CA ILE A 10 3.79 -4.71 -6.89
C ILE A 10 4.94 -4.22 -7.78
N THR A 11 6.09 -4.88 -7.70
CA THR A 11 7.21 -4.71 -8.64
C THR A 11 7.37 -5.99 -9.46
N PRO A 12 6.97 -6.03 -10.73
CA PRO A 12 7.21 -7.16 -11.61
C PRO A 12 8.71 -7.37 -11.86
N PHE A 13 9.13 -8.62 -11.92
CA PHE A 13 10.49 -9.01 -12.30
C PHE A 13 10.46 -9.95 -13.48
N ASP A 14 11.53 -9.91 -14.29
CA ASP A 14 11.80 -10.86 -15.35
C ASP A 14 12.55 -12.12 -14.81
N LYS A 15 12.74 -13.09 -15.69
CA LYS A 15 13.47 -14.34 -15.36
C LYS A 15 14.94 -14.13 -15.00
N GLN A 16 15.51 -12.96 -15.29
CA GLN A 16 16.85 -12.53 -14.89
C GLN A 16 16.85 -11.75 -13.58
N ASN A 17 15.70 -11.71 -12.88
CA ASN A 17 15.52 -11.00 -11.62
C ASN A 17 15.71 -9.47 -11.73
N LYS A 18 15.48 -8.88 -12.91
CA LYS A 18 15.46 -7.45 -13.16
C LYS A 18 14.03 -6.92 -13.14
N ILE A 19 13.87 -5.65 -12.85
CA ILE A 19 12.55 -4.99 -12.92
C ILE A 19 12.03 -5.05 -14.36
N ASP A 20 10.83 -5.60 -14.54
CA ASP A 20 10.14 -5.65 -15.82
C ASP A 20 9.25 -4.42 -16.01
N PHE A 21 9.80 -3.38 -16.60
CA PHE A 21 9.07 -2.14 -16.88
C PHE A 21 7.95 -2.32 -17.91
N LYS A 22 8.06 -3.28 -18.83
CA LYS A 22 6.99 -3.57 -19.78
C LYS A 22 5.75 -4.14 -19.09
N SER A 23 5.94 -5.01 -18.12
CA SER A 23 4.84 -5.48 -17.27
C SER A 23 4.31 -4.38 -16.36
N ASN A 24 5.17 -3.47 -15.85
CA ASN A 24 4.72 -2.28 -15.10
C ASN A 24 3.80 -1.38 -15.93
N GLU A 25 4.10 -1.15 -17.23
CA GLU A 25 3.22 -0.39 -18.14
C GLU A 25 1.84 -1.03 -18.28
N LYS A 26 1.79 -2.35 -18.53
CA LYS A 26 0.53 -3.09 -18.65
C LYS A 26 -0.30 -3.03 -17.36
N LEU A 27 0.36 -3.19 -16.20
CA LEU A 27 -0.27 -3.13 -14.89
C LEU A 27 -0.80 -1.72 -14.60
N LEU A 28 -0.04 -0.69 -14.93
CA LEU A 28 -0.46 0.70 -14.71
C LEU A 28 -1.74 1.02 -15.50
N GLU A 29 -1.84 0.57 -16.76
CA GLU A 29 -3.05 0.74 -17.56
C GLU A 29 -4.21 -0.12 -17.03
N PHE A 30 -3.95 -1.35 -16.58
CA PHE A 30 -4.95 -2.19 -15.93
C PHE A 30 -5.54 -1.52 -14.69
N TRP A 31 -4.71 -0.98 -13.82
CA TRP A 31 -5.15 -0.30 -12.60
C TRP A 31 -5.93 0.99 -12.89
N ARG A 32 -5.49 1.76 -13.89
CA ARG A 32 -6.20 2.96 -14.36
C ARG A 32 -7.60 2.63 -14.87
N ASN A 33 -7.71 1.57 -15.67
CA ASN A 33 -8.99 1.10 -16.18
C ASN A 33 -9.91 0.59 -15.06
N GLY A 34 -9.35 0.06 -13.97
CA GLY A 34 -10.05 -0.29 -12.73
C GLY A 34 -10.40 0.91 -11.83
N GLY A 35 -10.16 2.16 -12.29
CA GLY A 35 -10.54 3.38 -11.56
C GLY A 35 -9.51 3.87 -10.54
N ILE A 36 -8.31 3.29 -10.51
CA ILE A 36 -7.24 3.72 -9.61
C ILE A 36 -6.54 4.95 -10.19
N ASN A 37 -6.37 5.96 -9.34
CA ASN A 37 -5.63 7.19 -9.65
C ASN A 37 -4.58 7.56 -8.58
N THR A 38 -4.40 6.73 -7.57
CA THR A 38 -3.43 6.98 -6.50
C THR A 38 -2.57 5.74 -6.27
N PHE A 39 -1.26 5.90 -6.45
CA PHE A 39 -0.29 4.80 -6.43
C PHE A 39 0.71 4.97 -5.28
N PHE A 40 0.79 3.96 -4.43
CA PHE A 40 1.78 3.81 -3.37
C PHE A 40 2.87 2.86 -3.85
N ILE A 41 3.97 3.43 -4.31
CA ILE A 41 5.05 2.69 -4.97
C ILE A 41 6.20 2.35 -4.01
N CYS A 42 7.00 1.35 -4.37
CA CYS A 42 8.18 0.91 -3.61
C CYS A 42 7.86 0.53 -2.15
N GLY A 43 6.63 0.06 -1.86
CA GLY A 43 6.22 -0.39 -0.54
C GLY A 43 6.47 -1.88 -0.30
N THR A 44 5.80 -2.43 0.72
CA THR A 44 5.88 -3.86 1.08
C THR A 44 5.46 -4.76 -0.09
N CYS A 45 4.32 -4.46 -0.74
CA CYS A 45 3.86 -5.20 -1.93
C CYS A 45 4.84 -5.12 -3.10
N GLY A 46 5.59 -4.02 -3.20
CA GLY A 46 6.65 -3.83 -4.19
C GLY A 46 7.99 -4.44 -3.82
N GLU A 47 8.06 -5.29 -2.79
CA GLU A 47 9.27 -5.98 -2.34
C GLU A 47 10.43 -5.02 -2.00
N MET A 48 10.14 -3.89 -1.35
CA MET A 48 11.07 -2.80 -1.10
C MET A 48 12.42 -3.21 -0.48
N MET A 49 12.41 -4.23 0.40
CA MET A 49 13.62 -4.71 1.08
C MET A 49 14.56 -5.48 0.17
N SER A 50 14.07 -5.93 -0.97
CA SER A 50 14.83 -6.66 -2.00
C SER A 50 15.26 -5.77 -3.17
N LEU A 51 14.91 -4.47 -3.15
CA LEU A 51 15.28 -3.48 -4.16
C LEU A 51 16.50 -2.68 -3.73
N SER A 52 17.44 -2.48 -4.65
CA SER A 52 18.52 -1.51 -4.46
C SER A 52 17.99 -0.07 -4.51
N ILE A 53 18.78 0.89 -4.04
CA ILE A 53 18.44 2.31 -4.13
C ILE A 53 18.26 2.75 -5.59
N ASP A 54 19.11 2.29 -6.49
CA ASP A 54 19.02 2.63 -7.90
C ASP A 54 17.78 2.03 -8.58
N GLU A 55 17.39 0.82 -8.20
CA GLU A 55 16.13 0.22 -8.66
C GLU A 55 14.92 1.00 -8.16
N ARG A 56 14.93 1.46 -6.90
CA ARG A 56 13.86 2.29 -6.36
C ARG A 56 13.80 3.64 -7.07
N LYS A 57 14.93 4.27 -7.36
CA LYS A 57 15.01 5.49 -8.19
C LYS A 57 14.45 5.26 -9.60
N SER A 58 14.78 4.12 -10.23
CA SER A 58 14.24 3.78 -11.55
C SER A 58 12.72 3.61 -11.54
N LEU A 59 12.16 3.03 -10.47
CA LEU A 59 10.70 2.96 -10.29
C LEU A 59 10.08 4.35 -10.06
N ILE A 60 10.73 5.21 -9.28
CA ILE A 60 10.28 6.59 -9.08
C ILE A 60 10.24 7.31 -10.43
N ASP A 61 11.30 7.22 -11.24
CA ASP A 61 11.34 7.80 -12.59
C ASP A 61 10.21 7.29 -13.46
N PHE A 62 9.99 5.96 -13.49
CA PHE A 62 8.94 5.35 -14.29
C PHE A 62 7.55 5.88 -13.91
N TYR A 63 7.19 5.85 -12.63
CA TYR A 63 5.85 6.28 -12.19
C TYR A 63 5.64 7.78 -12.31
N THR A 64 6.65 8.61 -12.02
CA THR A 64 6.51 10.07 -12.10
C THR A 64 6.47 10.56 -13.55
N GLN A 65 7.20 9.93 -14.48
CA GLN A 65 7.15 10.24 -15.92
C GLN A 65 5.85 9.75 -16.58
N SER A 66 5.29 8.63 -16.10
CA SER A 66 4.03 8.07 -16.61
C SER A 66 2.79 8.73 -15.99
N LYS A 67 2.96 9.59 -14.99
CA LYS A 67 1.88 10.19 -14.21
C LYS A 67 0.95 11.05 -15.08
N LYS A 68 -0.37 10.88 -14.90
CA LYS A 68 -1.42 11.75 -15.49
C LYS A 68 -1.81 12.85 -14.49
N ASP A 69 -2.40 13.93 -14.98
CA ASP A 69 -2.73 15.13 -14.17
C ASP A 69 -3.61 14.86 -12.93
N ASN A 70 -4.50 13.87 -13.03
CA ASN A 70 -5.41 13.48 -11.94
C ASN A 70 -4.84 12.41 -11.01
N GLU A 71 -3.58 12.00 -11.20
CA GLU A 71 -2.95 10.94 -10.42
C GLU A 71 -2.10 11.48 -9.28
N HIS A 72 -1.93 10.65 -8.26
CA HIS A 72 -1.09 10.92 -7.11
C HIS A 72 -0.09 9.79 -6.89
N ILE A 73 1.19 10.12 -6.86
CA ILE A 73 2.28 9.19 -6.61
C ILE A 73 2.82 9.39 -5.19
N CYS A 74 2.59 8.41 -4.34
CA CYS A 74 3.19 8.33 -3.01
C CYS A 74 4.36 7.35 -3.03
N VAL A 75 5.56 7.83 -2.77
CA VAL A 75 6.76 7.00 -2.75
C VAL A 75 7.04 6.50 -1.35
N HIS A 76 7.07 5.20 -1.15
CA HIS A 76 7.60 4.64 0.08
C HIS A 76 9.13 4.74 0.06
N ILE A 77 9.71 5.50 0.98
CA ILE A 77 11.15 5.76 1.07
C ILE A 77 11.84 5.04 2.24
N GLY A 78 11.09 4.35 3.08
CA GLY A 78 11.62 3.63 4.25
C GLY A 78 12.66 2.55 3.89
N GLY A 79 13.47 2.19 4.86
CA GLY A 79 14.55 1.21 4.72
C GLY A 79 15.36 1.11 6.00
N THR A 80 16.51 0.44 5.95
CA THR A 80 17.39 0.22 7.12
C THR A 80 18.37 1.36 7.36
N SER A 81 18.70 2.15 6.34
CA SER A 81 19.68 3.26 6.43
C SER A 81 18.96 4.61 6.34
N VAL A 82 19.12 5.44 7.37
CA VAL A 82 18.62 6.83 7.40
C VAL A 82 19.16 7.63 6.21
N GLN A 83 20.44 7.45 5.86
CA GLN A 83 21.05 8.12 4.72
C GLN A 83 20.30 7.80 3.40
N ASN A 84 20.00 6.52 3.17
CA ASN A 84 19.28 6.08 1.97
C ASN A 84 17.84 6.60 1.95
N ILE A 85 17.20 6.72 3.14
CA ILE A 85 15.85 7.29 3.26
C ILE A 85 15.85 8.76 2.85
N ILE A 86 16.80 9.55 3.34
CA ILE A 86 16.96 10.98 3.00
C ILE A 86 17.28 11.12 1.51
N GLU A 87 18.16 10.27 0.96
CA GLU A 87 18.50 10.25 -0.47
C GLU A 87 17.25 10.00 -1.33
N LEU A 88 16.45 8.99 -1.00
CA LEU A 88 15.22 8.67 -1.74
C LEU A 88 14.15 9.75 -1.58
N ALA A 89 14.04 10.39 -0.40
CA ALA A 89 13.14 11.51 -0.18
C ALA A 89 13.49 12.68 -1.13
N ASN A 90 14.75 13.11 -1.13
CA ASN A 90 15.22 14.20 -1.97
C ASN A 90 15.11 13.87 -3.46
N TYR A 91 15.37 12.59 -3.83
CA TYR A 91 15.18 12.14 -5.20
C TYR A 91 13.71 12.21 -5.61
N SER A 92 12.80 11.73 -4.76
CA SER A 92 11.36 11.78 -5.00
C SER A 92 10.84 13.20 -5.19
N GLU A 93 11.33 14.15 -4.37
CA GLU A 93 11.02 15.57 -4.48
C GLU A 93 11.50 16.13 -5.84
N SER A 94 12.74 15.80 -6.24
CA SER A 94 13.33 16.24 -7.51
C SER A 94 12.59 15.74 -8.75
N LYS A 95 11.83 14.64 -8.60
CA LYS A 95 11.00 14.03 -9.65
C LYS A 95 9.53 14.42 -9.57
N ASN A 96 9.17 15.35 -8.68
CA ASN A 96 7.80 15.82 -8.46
C ASN A 96 6.82 14.70 -8.04
N ALA A 97 7.29 13.76 -7.23
CA ALA A 97 6.38 12.87 -6.52
C ALA A 97 5.51 13.68 -5.54
N ASP A 98 4.24 13.30 -5.40
CA ASP A 98 3.27 14.12 -4.64
C ASP A 98 3.44 13.99 -3.13
N SER A 99 3.87 12.81 -2.67
CA SER A 99 4.09 12.54 -1.25
C SER A 99 5.07 11.40 -1.04
N VAL A 100 5.58 11.30 0.19
CA VAL A 100 6.45 10.20 0.60
C VAL A 100 5.90 9.50 1.84
N CYS A 101 6.29 8.24 2.03
CA CYS A 101 5.89 7.45 3.19
C CYS A 101 7.10 6.78 3.83
N ILE A 102 7.21 6.86 5.16
CA ILE A 102 8.35 6.36 5.93
C ILE A 102 7.85 5.31 6.92
N VAL A 103 8.28 4.05 6.77
CA VAL A 103 7.97 2.98 7.72
C VAL A 103 8.82 3.11 8.99
N THR A 104 8.28 2.65 10.13
CA THR A 104 9.09 2.46 11.35
C THR A 104 10.34 1.65 11.05
N PRO A 105 11.49 1.93 11.69
CA PRO A 105 12.68 1.11 11.51
C PRO A 105 12.39 -0.33 11.91
N ASN A 106 13.19 -1.27 11.42
CA ASN A 106 13.03 -2.70 11.71
C ASN A 106 14.25 -3.27 12.38
N TYR A 107 14.13 -4.51 12.87
CA TYR A 107 15.18 -5.34 13.44
C TYR A 107 15.58 -4.99 14.88
N TYR A 108 15.89 -3.72 15.20
CA TYR A 108 16.27 -3.31 16.55
C TYR A 108 15.06 -2.92 17.39
N LYS A 109 15.03 -3.37 18.64
CA LYS A 109 14.05 -2.89 19.62
C LYS A 109 14.52 -1.54 20.17
N ILE A 110 13.71 -0.51 19.99
CA ILE A 110 13.96 0.85 20.47
C ILE A 110 12.75 1.37 21.25
N SER A 111 12.99 2.36 22.10
CA SER A 111 11.95 3.05 22.85
C SER A 111 11.13 4.00 21.96
N GLN A 112 10.02 4.52 22.48
CA GLN A 112 9.23 5.54 21.77
C GLN A 112 9.99 6.85 21.61
N GLU A 113 10.83 7.22 22.57
CA GLU A 113 11.71 8.38 22.50
C GLU A 113 12.72 8.25 21.36
N GLU A 114 13.37 7.11 21.25
CA GLU A 114 14.30 6.81 20.14
C GLU A 114 13.58 6.75 18.79
N LEU A 115 12.34 6.25 18.75
CA LEU A 115 11.53 6.23 17.54
C LEU A 115 11.13 7.65 17.09
N ILE A 116 10.80 8.54 18.05
CA ILE A 116 10.55 9.96 17.78
C ILE A 116 11.81 10.63 17.24
N GLU A 117 12.96 10.39 17.86
CA GLU A 117 14.25 10.95 17.39
C GLU A 117 14.62 10.46 16.00
N TYR A 118 14.39 9.16 15.71
CA TYR A 118 14.59 8.59 14.38
C TYR A 118 13.78 9.34 13.31
N PHE A 119 12.47 9.53 13.52
CA PHE A 119 11.64 10.25 12.57
C PHE A 119 12.01 11.73 12.49
N SER A 120 12.29 12.37 13.64
CA SER A 120 12.71 13.77 13.72
C SER A 120 13.98 14.03 12.92
N ASN A 121 14.97 13.13 13.02
CA ASN A 121 16.22 13.23 12.26
C ASN A 121 15.96 13.15 10.74
N ILE A 122 15.10 12.26 10.29
CA ILE A 122 14.74 12.17 8.86
C ILE A 122 14.00 13.45 8.43
N LEU A 123 12.96 13.84 9.17
CA LEU A 123 12.09 14.96 8.82
C LEU A 123 12.81 16.31 8.78
N LYS A 124 13.84 16.52 9.60
CA LYS A 124 14.70 17.72 9.56
C LYS A 124 15.59 17.79 8.30
N ASN A 125 15.84 16.64 7.65
CA ASN A 125 16.77 16.54 6.52
C ASN A 125 16.08 16.30 5.16
N ILE A 126 14.75 16.41 5.09
CA ILE A 126 13.97 16.28 3.87
C ILE A 126 13.07 17.50 3.66
N SER A 127 12.76 17.83 2.42
CA SER A 127 11.93 18.99 2.03
C SER A 127 10.52 18.63 1.58
N ASN A 128 10.18 17.33 1.53
CA ASN A 128 8.88 16.86 1.10
C ASN A 128 7.75 17.45 1.94
N LYS A 129 6.76 18.06 1.27
CA LYS A 129 5.66 18.78 1.93
C LYS A 129 4.54 17.89 2.47
N GLU A 130 4.44 16.66 1.96
CA GLU A 130 3.42 15.69 2.34
C GLU A 130 4.07 14.36 2.70
N VAL A 131 4.21 14.09 4.00
CA VAL A 131 4.85 12.89 4.54
C VAL A 131 3.84 12.06 5.32
N TYR A 132 3.79 10.77 5.02
CA TYR A 132 3.04 9.77 5.78
C TYR A 132 3.99 8.92 6.61
N LEU A 133 3.66 8.69 7.88
CA LEU A 133 4.35 7.69 8.68
C LEU A 133 3.68 6.32 8.49
N TYR A 134 4.46 5.26 8.47
CA TYR A 134 3.93 3.91 8.24
C TYR A 134 4.21 3.01 9.44
N ASN A 135 3.16 2.53 10.05
CA ASN A 135 3.20 1.60 11.17
C ASN A 135 2.67 0.22 10.75
N ILE A 136 3.55 -0.78 10.77
CA ILE A 136 3.28 -2.18 10.42
C ILE A 136 4.00 -3.10 11.42
N PRO A 137 3.50 -3.19 12.66
CA PRO A 137 4.21 -3.82 13.77
C PRO A 137 4.57 -5.29 13.54
N GLN A 138 3.72 -6.03 12.84
CA GLN A 138 3.98 -7.45 12.53
C GLN A 138 5.18 -7.67 11.60
N CYS A 139 5.58 -6.65 10.82
CA CYS A 139 6.75 -6.74 9.94
C CYS A 139 7.99 -6.09 10.54
N THR A 140 7.84 -4.97 11.24
CA THR A 140 8.98 -4.19 11.75
C THR A 140 9.36 -4.56 13.18
N GLY A 141 8.45 -5.16 13.95
CA GLY A 141 8.62 -5.42 15.38
C GLY A 141 8.52 -4.18 16.27
N LEU A 142 8.20 -3.01 15.69
CA LEU A 142 8.02 -1.74 16.36
C LEU A 142 6.60 -1.21 16.13
N ASP A 143 6.06 -0.54 17.14
CA ASP A 143 4.74 0.06 17.11
C ASP A 143 4.83 1.57 17.39
N LEU A 144 4.44 2.41 16.44
CA LEU A 144 4.37 3.86 16.63
C LEU A 144 3.10 4.20 17.42
N LEU A 145 3.23 4.60 18.67
CA LEU A 145 2.08 4.91 19.52
C LEU A 145 1.40 6.24 19.10
N PRO A 146 0.08 6.39 19.36
CA PRO A 146 -0.64 7.62 19.07
C PRO A 146 -0.02 8.87 19.73
N GLU A 147 0.49 8.73 20.94
CA GLU A 147 1.16 9.80 21.67
C GLU A 147 2.45 10.25 20.98
N SER A 148 3.21 9.32 20.42
CA SER A 148 4.42 9.59 19.63
C SER A 148 4.08 10.26 18.29
N LEU A 149 3.03 9.80 17.62
CA LEU A 149 2.51 10.47 16.42
C LEU A 149 2.05 11.89 16.72
N ALA A 150 1.39 12.11 17.87
CA ALA A 150 0.94 13.43 18.29
C ALA A 150 2.12 14.40 18.48
N LYS A 151 3.18 13.96 19.18
CA LYS A 151 4.41 14.76 19.35
C LYS A 151 5.03 15.11 17.99
N LEU A 152 5.24 14.13 17.14
CA LEU A 152 5.82 14.33 15.80
C LEU A 152 4.96 15.27 14.93
N SER A 153 3.64 15.07 14.90
CA SER A 153 2.74 15.90 14.08
C SER A 153 2.60 17.34 14.56
N ASN A 154 2.85 17.61 15.84
CA ASN A 154 2.89 18.96 16.37
C ASN A 154 4.21 19.69 16.06
N GLU A 155 5.33 18.94 15.99
CA GLU A 155 6.64 19.50 15.68
C GLU A 155 6.85 19.69 14.16
N PHE A 156 6.37 18.75 13.34
CA PHE A 156 6.62 18.73 11.91
C PHE A 156 5.33 18.94 11.10
N GLU A 157 5.20 20.11 10.46
CA GLU A 157 4.03 20.46 9.66
C GLU A 157 3.87 19.58 8.42
N GLN A 158 4.95 19.03 7.89
CA GLN A 158 4.96 18.14 6.71
C GLN A 158 4.30 16.79 6.95
N ILE A 159 4.07 16.35 8.19
CA ILE A 159 3.35 15.11 8.46
C ILE A 159 1.88 15.30 8.13
N ALA A 160 1.43 14.62 7.08
CA ALA A 160 0.05 14.65 6.58
C ALA A 160 -0.82 13.50 7.10
N GLY A 161 -0.22 12.41 7.55
CA GLY A 161 -0.97 11.26 8.03
C GLY A 161 -0.15 10.05 8.45
N ILE A 162 -0.89 8.99 8.73
CA ILE A 162 -0.34 7.68 9.08
C ILE A 162 -1.01 6.58 8.24
N LYS A 163 -0.22 5.65 7.73
CA LYS A 163 -0.67 4.34 7.27
C LYS A 163 -0.52 3.34 8.41
N TYR A 164 -1.59 2.66 8.77
CA TYR A 164 -1.56 1.61 9.79
C TYR A 164 -2.03 0.28 9.18
N SER A 165 -1.14 -0.71 9.14
CA SER A 165 -1.41 -2.03 8.55
C SER A 165 -1.36 -3.11 9.63
N PHE A 166 -2.35 -3.10 10.52
CA PHE A 166 -2.57 -4.11 11.56
C PHE A 166 -4.05 -4.19 11.93
N PHE A 167 -4.49 -5.31 12.50
CA PHE A 167 -5.91 -5.58 12.78
C PHE A 167 -6.44 -4.96 14.09
N ASP A 168 -5.72 -4.04 14.72
CA ASP A 168 -6.16 -3.38 15.95
C ASP A 168 -7.01 -2.14 15.64
N PHE A 169 -8.33 -2.35 15.60
CA PHE A 169 -9.30 -1.28 15.39
C PHE A 169 -9.28 -0.22 16.52
N ASN A 170 -8.99 -0.62 17.76
CA ASN A 170 -8.86 0.33 18.87
C ASN A 170 -7.68 1.28 18.65
N ARG A 171 -6.56 0.78 18.10
CA ARG A 171 -5.40 1.60 17.75
C ARG A 171 -5.76 2.58 16.62
N ILE A 172 -6.46 2.14 15.60
CA ILE A 172 -6.96 3.01 14.52
C ILE A 172 -7.82 4.13 15.11
N HIS A 173 -8.74 3.79 15.99
CA HIS A 173 -9.60 4.78 16.66
C HIS A 173 -8.80 5.83 17.44
N LYS A 174 -7.75 5.44 18.16
CA LYS A 174 -6.85 6.38 18.85
C LYS A 174 -6.13 7.31 17.87
N TYR A 175 -5.67 6.82 16.73
CA TYR A 175 -5.04 7.66 15.69
C TYR A 175 -5.99 8.72 15.12
N LEU A 176 -7.29 8.40 14.98
CA LEU A 176 -8.28 9.36 14.47
C LEU A 176 -8.42 10.60 15.34
N TYR A 177 -8.06 10.53 16.63
CA TYR A 177 -8.07 11.65 17.55
C TYR A 177 -6.74 12.39 17.66
N VAL A 178 -5.67 11.90 17.02
CA VAL A 178 -4.40 12.59 16.92
C VAL A 178 -4.52 13.72 15.89
N ASN A 179 -4.64 14.96 16.35
CA ASN A 179 -4.74 16.14 15.50
C ASN A 179 -5.69 15.94 14.28
N PRO A 180 -7.00 15.71 14.51
CA PRO A 180 -7.92 15.20 13.48
C PRO A 180 -8.17 16.17 12.30
N LYS A 181 -7.80 17.45 12.46
CA LYS A 181 -7.86 18.43 11.36
C LYS A 181 -6.69 18.32 10.40
N LYS A 182 -5.57 17.71 10.82
CA LYS A 182 -4.33 17.63 10.05
C LYS A 182 -4.02 16.19 9.64
N ILE A 183 -4.08 15.25 10.58
CA ILE A 183 -3.61 13.88 10.37
C ILE A 183 -4.67 13.03 9.69
N ARG A 184 -4.32 12.48 8.54
CA ARG A 184 -5.13 11.48 7.84
C ARG A 184 -4.71 10.08 8.30
N VAL A 185 -5.68 9.29 8.70
CA VAL A 185 -5.47 7.86 9.00
C VAL A 185 -5.86 7.05 7.78
N LEU A 186 -4.95 6.23 7.30
CA LEU A 186 -5.15 5.27 6.22
C LEU A 186 -4.86 3.86 6.76
N SER A 187 -5.62 2.88 6.30
CA SER A 187 -5.41 1.50 6.71
C SER A 187 -4.82 0.64 5.59
N GLY A 188 -4.06 -0.39 5.95
CA GLY A 188 -3.61 -1.43 5.03
C GLY A 188 -4.42 -2.73 5.16
N THR A 189 -5.63 -2.66 5.73
CA THR A 189 -6.52 -3.82 5.93
C THR A 189 -7.71 -3.74 4.97
N ASP A 190 -7.51 -4.25 3.77
CA ASP A 190 -8.43 -4.11 2.64
C ASP A 190 -9.85 -4.62 2.94
N HIS A 191 -9.96 -5.77 3.58
CA HIS A 191 -11.21 -6.45 3.91
C HIS A 191 -12.06 -5.74 4.99
N MET A 192 -11.56 -4.65 5.59
CA MET A 192 -12.28 -3.87 6.60
C MET A 192 -12.77 -2.51 6.06
N LEU A 193 -12.75 -2.29 4.75
CA LEU A 193 -12.95 -0.98 4.11
C LEU A 193 -14.17 -0.22 4.67
N VAL A 194 -15.34 -0.84 4.67
CA VAL A 194 -16.59 -0.15 5.08
C VAL A 194 -16.56 0.25 6.55
N GLY A 195 -16.14 -0.66 7.43
CA GLY A 195 -16.02 -0.36 8.87
C GLY A 195 -15.01 0.75 9.15
N LEU A 196 -13.90 0.75 8.43
CA LEU A 196 -12.86 1.77 8.56
C LEU A 196 -13.33 3.15 8.13
N ILE A 197 -13.93 3.27 6.93
CA ILE A 197 -14.44 4.54 6.43
C ILE A 197 -15.60 5.06 7.29
N SER A 198 -16.49 4.18 7.73
CA SER A 198 -17.58 4.54 8.66
C SER A 198 -17.05 5.12 9.98
N SER A 199 -15.86 4.71 10.43
CA SER A 199 -15.25 5.24 11.65
C SER A 199 -14.45 6.54 11.44
N GLY A 200 -14.28 7.01 10.19
CA GLY A 200 -13.57 8.25 9.86
C GLY A 200 -12.17 8.07 9.25
N VAL A 201 -11.72 6.83 9.03
CA VAL A 201 -10.50 6.54 8.24
C VAL A 201 -10.66 7.10 6.83
N LYS A 202 -9.61 7.68 6.27
CA LYS A 202 -9.70 8.41 4.99
C LYS A 202 -9.58 7.54 3.76
N GLY A 203 -9.20 6.29 3.93
CA GLY A 203 -9.07 5.31 2.85
C GLY A 203 -8.22 4.12 3.23
N ILE A 204 -8.04 3.23 2.27
CA ILE A 204 -7.13 2.09 2.39
C ILE A 204 -5.96 2.22 1.44
N ILE A 205 -4.82 1.64 1.82
CA ILE A 205 -3.67 1.44 0.93
C ILE A 205 -3.63 -0.06 0.62
N SER A 206 -4.33 -0.42 -0.46
CA SER A 206 -4.68 -1.78 -0.82
C SER A 206 -3.56 -2.50 -1.56
N GLY A 207 -3.19 -3.69 -1.07
CA GLY A 207 -2.36 -4.64 -1.80
C GLY A 207 -3.19 -5.53 -2.73
N ILE A 208 -4.34 -6.00 -2.26
CA ILE A 208 -5.25 -6.89 -3.00
C ILE A 208 -5.81 -6.19 -4.24
N GLY A 209 -6.00 -4.88 -4.17
CA GLY A 209 -6.38 -4.04 -5.31
C GLY A 209 -5.43 -4.13 -6.51
N CYS A 210 -4.18 -4.61 -6.33
CA CYS A 210 -3.29 -4.89 -7.46
C CYS A 210 -3.85 -5.95 -8.40
N VAL A 211 -4.62 -6.90 -7.87
CA VAL A 211 -5.21 -8.01 -8.63
C VAL A 211 -6.68 -7.76 -8.96
N TYR A 212 -7.40 -7.14 -8.04
CA TYR A 212 -8.84 -6.86 -8.12
C TYR A 212 -9.15 -5.42 -7.69
N PRO A 213 -8.77 -4.41 -8.48
CA PRO A 213 -9.05 -3.01 -8.14
C PRO A 213 -10.56 -2.74 -8.07
N ASP A 214 -11.34 -3.35 -8.95
CA ASP A 214 -12.76 -3.08 -9.13
C ASP A 214 -13.58 -3.36 -7.87
N ILE A 215 -13.28 -4.42 -7.12
CA ILE A 215 -14.05 -4.79 -5.93
C ILE A 215 -14.03 -3.66 -4.88
N PHE A 216 -12.87 -3.04 -4.65
CA PHE A 216 -12.74 -1.97 -3.65
C PHE A 216 -13.30 -0.64 -4.15
N ILE A 217 -13.15 -0.34 -5.45
CA ILE A 217 -13.75 0.85 -6.08
C ILE A 217 -15.28 0.75 -6.04
N ASN A 218 -15.85 -0.40 -6.43
CA ASN A 218 -17.28 -0.62 -6.43
C ASN A 218 -17.85 -0.59 -5.01
N LEU A 219 -17.18 -1.24 -4.05
CA LEU A 219 -17.57 -1.23 -2.64
C LEU A 219 -17.59 0.19 -2.07
N LEU A 220 -16.56 0.98 -2.35
CA LEU A 220 -16.50 2.37 -1.91
C LEU A 220 -17.61 3.22 -2.55
N ASN A 221 -17.87 3.03 -3.85
CA ASN A 221 -18.93 3.75 -4.58
C ASN A 221 -20.32 3.38 -4.05
N ALA A 222 -20.60 2.11 -3.83
CA ALA A 222 -21.85 1.65 -3.23
C ALA A 222 -22.05 2.25 -1.83
N PHE A 223 -20.98 2.28 -1.01
CA PHE A 223 -21.01 2.91 0.30
C PHE A 223 -21.33 4.42 0.23
N LYS A 224 -20.63 5.17 -0.65
CA LYS A 224 -20.85 6.61 -0.85
C LYS A 224 -22.26 6.91 -1.39
N GLN A 225 -22.85 5.99 -2.14
CA GLN A 225 -24.20 6.09 -2.69
C GLN A 225 -25.30 5.57 -1.74
N HIS A 226 -24.95 5.14 -0.54
CA HIS A 226 -25.87 4.56 0.47
C HIS A 226 -26.64 3.32 -0.01
N LYS A 227 -26.07 2.53 -0.91
CA LYS A 227 -26.64 1.29 -1.44
C LYS A 227 -26.35 0.11 -0.52
N GLN A 228 -27.06 0.02 0.59
CA GLN A 228 -26.75 -0.88 1.70
C GLN A 228 -26.65 -2.36 1.29
N GLU A 229 -27.56 -2.85 0.44
CA GLU A 229 -27.56 -4.25 -0.02
C GLU A 229 -26.31 -4.56 -0.85
N GLU A 230 -25.96 -3.68 -1.80
CA GLU A 230 -24.77 -3.79 -2.63
C GLU A 230 -23.49 -3.73 -1.77
N VAL A 231 -23.46 -2.86 -0.76
CA VAL A 231 -22.35 -2.77 0.21
C VAL A 231 -22.15 -4.08 0.95
N MET A 232 -23.22 -4.73 1.43
CA MET A 232 -23.13 -6.00 2.16
C MET A 232 -22.56 -7.11 1.26
N ILE A 233 -23.05 -7.22 0.04
CA ILE A 233 -22.57 -8.21 -0.95
C ILE A 233 -21.10 -7.98 -1.27
N LEU A 234 -20.73 -6.76 -1.68
CA LEU A 234 -19.35 -6.46 -2.08
C LEU A 234 -18.36 -6.57 -0.91
N GLN A 235 -18.79 -6.25 0.32
CA GLN A 235 -17.96 -6.39 1.51
C GLN A 235 -17.68 -7.87 1.82
N GLU A 236 -18.64 -8.78 1.63
CA GLU A 236 -18.44 -10.22 1.77
C GLU A 236 -17.40 -10.72 0.75
N PHE A 237 -17.54 -10.35 -0.51
CA PHE A 237 -16.57 -10.69 -1.55
C PHE A 237 -15.18 -10.10 -1.29
N ALA A 238 -15.10 -8.89 -0.71
CA ALA A 238 -13.83 -8.27 -0.31
C ALA A 238 -13.14 -9.04 0.83
N ILE A 239 -13.89 -9.62 1.76
CA ILE A 239 -13.36 -10.48 2.81
C ILE A 239 -12.84 -11.79 2.21
N GLU A 240 -13.66 -12.45 1.40
CA GLU A 240 -13.27 -13.73 0.77
C GLU A 240 -12.00 -13.60 -0.09
N ILE A 241 -11.91 -12.54 -0.90
CA ILE A 241 -10.70 -12.37 -1.74
C ILE A 241 -9.47 -12.08 -0.88
N ALA A 242 -9.63 -11.39 0.26
CA ALA A 242 -8.53 -11.18 1.19
C ALA A 242 -8.03 -12.50 1.79
N GLU A 243 -8.92 -13.42 2.11
CA GLU A 243 -8.58 -14.77 2.58
C GLU A 243 -7.86 -15.59 1.49
N ILE A 244 -8.39 -15.58 0.26
CA ILE A 244 -7.76 -16.26 -0.89
C ILE A 244 -6.36 -15.73 -1.15
N MET A 245 -6.15 -14.40 -0.99
CA MET A 245 -4.86 -13.71 -1.16
C MET A 245 -3.97 -13.77 0.10
N GLU A 246 -4.33 -14.57 1.11
CA GLU A 246 -3.62 -14.71 2.37
C GLU A 246 -3.25 -13.35 2.98
N TYR A 247 -4.18 -12.39 2.95
CA TYR A 247 -4.06 -11.04 3.50
C TYR A 247 -2.82 -10.28 3.04
N GLY A 248 -2.26 -10.59 1.88
CA GLY A 248 -1.13 -9.83 1.31
C GLY A 248 0.13 -10.64 1.06
N TYR A 249 0.05 -11.94 0.88
CA TYR A 249 1.20 -12.75 0.51
C TYR A 249 1.62 -12.51 -0.94
N ILE A 250 2.76 -11.85 -1.15
CA ILE A 250 3.21 -11.33 -2.44
C ILE A 250 3.27 -12.39 -3.56
N PRO A 251 3.77 -13.62 -3.34
CA PRO A 251 3.78 -14.65 -4.37
C PRO A 251 2.38 -14.96 -4.94
N ILE A 252 1.33 -14.90 -4.12
CA ILE A 252 -0.06 -15.11 -4.57
C ILE A 252 -0.50 -13.97 -5.49
N PHE A 253 -0.18 -12.70 -5.15
CA PHE A 253 -0.49 -11.56 -6.02
C PHE A 253 0.14 -11.71 -7.40
N LYS A 254 1.43 -12.06 -7.44
CA LYS A 254 2.14 -12.22 -8.70
C LYS A 254 1.66 -13.42 -9.50
N GLU A 255 1.35 -14.54 -8.86
CA GLU A 255 0.78 -15.71 -9.54
C GLU A 255 -0.61 -15.40 -10.12
N ALA A 256 -1.46 -14.70 -9.37
CA ALA A 256 -2.77 -14.28 -9.86
C ALA A 256 -2.67 -13.29 -11.05
N LEU A 257 -1.74 -12.34 -10.99
CA LEU A 257 -1.49 -11.41 -12.10
C LEU A 257 -0.86 -12.09 -13.32
N ALA A 258 -0.02 -13.11 -13.10
CA ALA A 258 0.54 -13.94 -14.17
C ALA A 258 -0.56 -14.76 -14.84
N TYR A 259 -1.46 -15.34 -14.07
CA TYR A 259 -2.64 -16.04 -14.59
C TYR A 259 -3.52 -15.13 -15.45
N LYS A 260 -3.66 -13.86 -15.07
CA LYS A 260 -4.37 -12.83 -15.86
C LYS A 260 -3.55 -12.28 -17.05
N GLY A 261 -2.29 -12.67 -17.22
CA GLY A 261 -1.43 -12.30 -18.36
C GLY A 261 -0.74 -10.93 -18.23
N PHE A 262 -0.66 -10.38 -17.04
CA PHE A 262 -0.07 -9.05 -16.82
C PHE A 262 1.44 -9.08 -16.59
N CYS A 263 1.96 -10.06 -15.87
CA CYS A 263 3.39 -10.18 -15.56
C CYS A 263 3.78 -11.65 -15.38
N GLU A 264 5.08 -11.90 -15.22
CA GLU A 264 5.58 -13.20 -14.76
C GLU A 264 5.50 -13.28 -13.21
N PRO A 265 5.37 -14.51 -12.62
CA PRO A 265 5.14 -14.67 -11.18
C PRO A 265 6.43 -14.60 -10.34
N TYR A 266 7.50 -13.97 -10.86
CA TYR A 266 8.78 -13.94 -10.17
C TYR A 266 8.77 -12.99 -8.96
N CYS A 267 9.19 -13.54 -7.81
CA CYS A 267 9.49 -12.80 -6.59
C CYS A 267 10.97 -12.91 -6.28
N ARG A 268 11.52 -11.97 -5.53
CA ARG A 268 12.88 -12.04 -5.00
C ARG A 268 12.92 -12.79 -3.68
N ASN A 269 14.09 -13.36 -3.35
CA ASN A 269 14.31 -13.94 -2.02
C ASN A 269 13.92 -12.92 -0.92
N PRO A 270 13.34 -13.40 0.20
CA PRO A 270 13.22 -14.80 0.62
C PRO A 270 12.00 -15.57 0.08
N TYR A 271 11.16 -14.92 -0.74
CA TYR A 271 10.01 -15.61 -1.33
C TYR A 271 10.43 -16.76 -2.23
N GLN A 272 9.64 -17.84 -2.21
CA GLN A 272 9.80 -18.99 -3.06
C GLN A 272 8.65 -19.07 -4.07
N PRO A 273 8.90 -19.61 -5.26
CA PRO A 273 7.83 -19.87 -6.23
C PRO A 273 6.76 -20.79 -5.66
N MET A 274 5.51 -20.58 -5.98
CA MET A 274 4.44 -21.50 -5.66
C MET A 274 4.61 -22.83 -6.39
N SER A 275 4.32 -23.95 -5.72
CA SER A 275 4.24 -25.27 -6.36
C SER A 275 3.06 -25.36 -7.33
N ASP A 276 3.12 -26.28 -8.28
CA ASP A 276 2.02 -26.47 -9.26
C ASP A 276 0.70 -26.80 -8.58
N ILE A 277 0.71 -27.52 -7.45
CA ILE A 277 -0.48 -27.83 -6.65
C ILE A 277 -1.08 -26.53 -6.07
N GLN A 278 -0.24 -25.67 -5.49
CA GLN A 278 -0.68 -24.39 -4.93
C GLN A 278 -1.24 -23.46 -6.01
N LYS A 279 -0.56 -23.37 -7.17
CA LYS A 279 -1.04 -22.60 -8.33
C LYS A 279 -2.40 -23.06 -8.81
N LYS A 280 -2.57 -24.36 -9.01
CA LYS A 280 -3.84 -24.95 -9.43
C LYS A 280 -4.96 -24.62 -8.43
N SER A 281 -4.71 -24.84 -7.15
CA SER A 281 -5.67 -24.52 -6.09
C SER A 281 -6.04 -23.04 -6.03
N LEU A 282 -5.05 -22.15 -6.21
CA LEU A 282 -5.29 -20.70 -6.27
C LEU A 282 -6.21 -20.35 -7.45
N ILE A 283 -5.88 -20.82 -8.65
CA ILE A 283 -6.64 -20.53 -9.88
C ILE A 283 -8.08 -21.04 -9.75
N GLU A 284 -8.29 -22.24 -9.21
CA GLU A 284 -9.64 -22.78 -8.96
C GLU A 284 -10.45 -21.89 -8.01
N LYS A 285 -9.83 -21.41 -6.91
CA LYS A 285 -10.48 -20.49 -5.96
C LYS A 285 -10.82 -19.15 -6.61
N LEU A 286 -9.89 -18.57 -7.38
CA LEU A 286 -10.11 -17.29 -8.05
C LEU A 286 -11.24 -17.39 -9.08
N ASN A 287 -11.25 -18.43 -9.92
CA ASN A 287 -12.31 -18.64 -10.90
C ASN A 287 -13.69 -18.84 -10.26
N SER A 288 -13.75 -19.58 -9.14
CA SER A 288 -14.98 -19.76 -8.39
C SER A 288 -15.47 -18.43 -7.77
N TRP A 289 -14.57 -17.66 -7.21
CA TRP A 289 -14.87 -16.35 -6.62
C TRP A 289 -15.34 -15.36 -7.70
N GLU A 290 -14.62 -15.24 -8.83
CA GLU A 290 -14.99 -14.35 -9.95
C GLU A 290 -16.36 -14.71 -10.51
N LYS A 291 -16.67 -16.00 -10.69
CA LYS A 291 -17.97 -16.45 -11.16
C LYS A 291 -19.10 -16.01 -10.23
N ARG A 292 -18.97 -16.26 -8.93
CA ARG A 292 -19.98 -15.89 -7.92
C ARG A 292 -20.15 -14.37 -7.80
N LEU A 293 -19.04 -13.60 -7.87
CA LEU A 293 -19.10 -12.14 -7.88
C LEU A 293 -19.92 -11.64 -9.08
N ASN A 294 -19.64 -12.14 -10.28
CA ASN A 294 -20.39 -11.76 -11.49
C ASN A 294 -21.88 -12.12 -11.41
N GLU A 295 -22.22 -13.25 -10.80
CA GLU A 295 -23.62 -13.65 -10.57
C GLU A 295 -24.33 -12.77 -9.51
N ALA A 296 -23.59 -12.23 -8.55
CA ALA A 296 -24.16 -11.44 -7.45
C ALA A 296 -24.39 -9.96 -7.81
N ILE A 297 -23.63 -9.42 -8.79
CA ILE A 297 -23.71 -7.99 -9.18
C ILE A 297 -24.48 -7.75 -10.49
N ASN A 298 -24.91 -8.81 -11.21
CA ASN A 298 -25.77 -8.75 -12.39
C ASN A 298 -27.22 -9.12 -12.06
#